data_3b9e616b92086ae0c13001f36e7dc816
#
_entry.id   3b9e616b92086ae0c13001f36e7dc816
#
_cell.length_a   1.000
_cell.length_b   1.000
_cell.length_c   1.000
_cell.angle_alpha   90.00
_cell.angle_beta   90.00
_cell.angle_gamma   90.00
#
_symmetry.space_group_name_H-M   'P 1'
#
loop_
_entity.id
_entity.type
_entity.pdbx_description
1 polymer ?
#
loop_
_entity_poly.entity_id
_entity_poly.type
_entity_poly.pdbx_seq_one_letter_code
_entity_poly.pdbx_strand_id
1 'polypeptide(L)'
;MNHRFHDREWVENYAKTVNTRRPERVEMFAHIVDHVRAVSSASSTVIELAAGPGLLALSLLEGIETLQYVGVDYSPEMVRVAQEATVNYQDRCRFYCVDLREDAWADGLPTNVDAIISNMALHDLEELKFVETVYQKSAQRLKPGGLFLNAELVVEVDSEKDVDGGKAKVGWHLEALTQLDFERVDCSLDFGHYACVLGYRS
;
A
#
# COMPACT_ATOMS: atom_id res chain seq x y z
N MET A 1 -3.77 -15.15 -10.94
CA MET A 1 -2.55 -14.37 -10.63
C MET A 1 -1.84 -13.98 -11.93
N ASN A 2 -1.42 -12.74 -12.06
CA ASN A 2 -0.88 -12.23 -13.31
C ASN A 2 0.62 -12.59 -13.44
N HIS A 3 0.97 -13.59 -14.23
CA HIS A 3 2.34 -14.09 -14.44
C HIS A 3 3.33 -13.00 -14.91
N ARG A 4 2.84 -11.91 -15.51
CA ARG A 4 3.69 -10.80 -15.97
C ARG A 4 4.49 -10.11 -14.87
N PHE A 5 3.99 -10.12 -13.62
CA PHE A 5 4.72 -9.52 -12.49
C PHE A 5 5.98 -10.30 -12.11
N HIS A 6 6.17 -11.53 -12.61
CA HIS A 6 7.39 -12.34 -12.47
C HIS A 6 8.30 -12.25 -13.70
N ASP A 7 7.92 -11.50 -14.73
CA ASP A 7 8.74 -11.28 -15.91
C ASP A 7 9.61 -10.03 -15.73
N ARG A 8 10.91 -10.21 -15.79
CA ARG A 8 11.91 -9.16 -15.55
C ARG A 8 11.75 -7.98 -16.49
N GLU A 9 11.66 -8.23 -17.80
CA GLU A 9 11.60 -7.18 -18.81
C GLU A 9 10.30 -6.36 -18.63
N TRP A 10 9.20 -7.05 -18.34
CA TRP A 10 7.94 -6.40 -18.07
C TRP A 10 8.01 -5.50 -16.81
N VAL A 11 8.59 -5.99 -15.72
CA VAL A 11 8.72 -5.24 -14.45
C VAL A 11 9.60 -3.99 -14.64
N GLU A 12 10.73 -4.11 -15.31
CA GLU A 12 11.62 -2.99 -15.60
C GLU A 12 10.94 -1.93 -16.50
N ASN A 13 10.17 -2.35 -17.50
CA ASN A 13 9.39 -1.44 -18.34
C ASN A 13 8.24 -0.80 -17.56
N TYR A 14 7.55 -1.57 -16.72
CA TYR A 14 6.49 -1.05 -15.84
C TYR A 14 7.03 0.04 -14.93
N ALA A 15 8.13 -0.18 -14.23
CA ALA A 15 8.77 0.79 -13.35
C ALA A 15 9.06 2.12 -14.06
N LYS A 16 9.54 2.07 -15.31
CA LYS A 16 9.88 3.26 -16.13
C LYS A 16 8.66 4.02 -16.65
N THR A 17 7.53 3.35 -16.86
CA THR A 17 6.42 3.91 -17.66
C THR A 17 5.13 4.13 -16.87
N VAL A 18 4.97 3.52 -15.70
CA VAL A 18 3.68 3.52 -14.98
C VAL A 18 3.23 4.92 -14.58
N ASN A 19 4.12 5.79 -14.11
CA ASN A 19 3.76 7.16 -13.72
C ASN A 19 3.42 8.05 -14.94
N THR A 20 3.98 7.76 -16.11
CA THR A 20 3.59 8.44 -17.36
C THR A 20 2.20 7.98 -17.83
N ARG A 21 1.88 6.69 -17.68
CA ARG A 21 0.58 6.12 -18.07
C ARG A 21 -0.53 6.42 -17.05
N ARG A 22 -0.15 6.74 -15.83
CA ARG A 22 -1.02 7.02 -14.68
C ARG A 22 -0.52 8.28 -13.97
N PRO A 23 -0.65 9.48 -14.57
CA PRO A 23 -0.09 10.72 -14.02
C PRO A 23 -0.68 11.10 -12.65
N GLU A 24 -1.92 10.70 -12.35
CA GLU A 24 -2.58 10.87 -11.05
C GLU A 24 -1.81 10.23 -9.89
N ARG A 25 -0.95 9.24 -10.17
CA ARG A 25 -0.08 8.62 -9.14
C ARG A 25 0.89 9.60 -8.51
N VAL A 26 1.33 10.62 -9.25
CA VAL A 26 2.30 11.61 -8.73
C VAL A 26 1.66 12.42 -7.59
N GLU A 27 0.42 12.88 -7.80
CA GLU A 27 -0.34 13.58 -6.78
C GLU A 27 -0.68 12.66 -5.60
N MET A 28 -1.11 11.41 -5.89
CA MET A 28 -1.39 10.41 -4.86
C MET A 28 -0.14 10.10 -4.02
N PHE A 29 1.04 9.98 -4.62
CA PHE A 29 2.28 9.73 -3.87
C PHE A 29 2.61 10.90 -2.93
N ALA A 30 2.48 12.14 -3.40
CA ALA A 30 2.67 13.31 -2.55
C ALA A 30 1.68 13.30 -1.37
N HIS A 31 0.42 12.98 -1.65
CA HIS A 31 -0.64 12.85 -0.64
C HIS A 31 -0.31 11.76 0.40
N ILE A 32 0.12 10.56 -0.03
CA ILE A 32 0.53 9.48 0.87
C ILE A 32 1.72 9.91 1.72
N VAL A 33 2.75 10.51 1.13
CA VAL A 33 3.95 10.99 1.84
C VAL A 33 3.57 12.00 2.92
N ASP A 34 2.65 12.92 2.66
CA ASP A 34 2.20 13.92 3.63
C ASP A 34 1.45 13.28 4.81
N HIS A 35 0.57 12.31 4.56
CA HIS A 35 -0.12 11.56 5.62
C HIS A 35 0.84 10.73 6.48
N VAL A 36 1.79 10.03 5.85
CA VAL A 36 2.83 9.27 6.57
C VAL A 36 3.70 10.22 7.39
N ARG A 37 4.12 11.34 6.83
CA ARG A 37 4.91 12.36 7.55
C ARG A 37 4.17 12.90 8.77
N ALA A 38 2.86 13.10 8.69
CA ALA A 38 2.05 13.61 9.79
C ALA A 38 1.99 12.68 11.01
N VAL A 39 2.16 11.37 10.82
CA VAL A 39 2.21 10.38 11.92
C VAL A 39 3.64 9.96 12.28
N SER A 40 4.64 10.44 11.53
CA SER A 40 6.04 10.09 11.72
C SER A 40 6.68 10.85 12.89
N SER A 41 7.59 10.19 13.57
CA SER A 41 8.43 10.70 14.64
C SER A 41 9.92 10.49 14.30
N ALA A 42 10.82 10.72 15.24
CA ALA A 42 12.27 10.54 15.04
C ALA A 42 12.70 9.10 14.71
N SER A 43 11.83 8.12 14.88
CA SER A 43 12.11 6.70 14.55
C SER A 43 10.81 6.00 14.18
N SER A 44 10.26 6.33 13.01
CA SER A 44 9.01 5.75 12.55
C SER A 44 9.23 4.58 11.61
N THR A 45 8.42 3.54 11.77
CA THR A 45 8.39 2.36 10.90
C THR A 45 7.14 2.35 10.04
N VAL A 46 7.32 2.20 8.73
CA VAL A 46 6.24 2.06 7.75
C VAL A 46 6.35 0.72 7.04
N ILE A 47 5.20 0.05 6.85
CA ILE A 47 5.09 -1.13 5.99
C ILE A 47 4.30 -0.74 4.74
N GLU A 48 4.86 -0.97 3.56
CA GLU A 48 4.14 -0.89 2.29
C GLU A 48 3.77 -2.29 1.80
N LEU A 49 2.47 -2.51 1.60
CA LEU A 49 1.90 -3.77 1.10
C LEU A 49 1.88 -3.74 -0.42
N ALA A 50 2.38 -4.81 -1.04
CA ALA A 50 2.55 -4.95 -2.48
C ALA A 50 3.30 -3.74 -3.08
N ALA A 51 4.51 -3.50 -2.57
CA ALA A 51 5.34 -2.32 -2.84
C ALA A 51 5.77 -2.17 -4.31
N GLY A 52 5.57 -3.21 -5.12
CA GLY A 52 5.95 -3.22 -6.53
C GLY A 52 7.44 -2.90 -6.73
N PRO A 53 7.79 -2.11 -7.74
CA PRO A 53 9.18 -1.79 -8.05
C PRO A 53 9.78 -0.66 -7.19
N GLY A 54 9.15 -0.32 -6.04
CA GLY A 54 9.69 0.61 -5.05
C GLY A 54 9.54 2.11 -5.38
N LEU A 55 8.62 2.48 -6.27
CA LEU A 55 8.46 3.89 -6.68
C LEU A 55 7.92 4.77 -5.53
N LEU A 56 6.94 4.28 -4.76
CA LEU A 56 6.44 5.00 -3.59
C LEU A 56 7.46 4.93 -2.44
N ALA A 57 8.18 3.80 -2.30
CA ALA A 57 9.29 3.67 -1.35
C ALA A 57 10.31 4.80 -1.51
N LEU A 58 10.73 5.10 -2.75
CA LEU A 58 11.65 6.22 -3.03
C LEU A 58 11.08 7.55 -2.55
N SER A 59 9.83 7.87 -2.89
CA SER A 59 9.18 9.12 -2.49
C SER A 59 9.11 9.27 -0.97
N LEU A 60 8.83 8.18 -0.25
CA LEU A 60 8.80 8.16 1.22
C LEU A 60 10.20 8.34 1.83
N LEU A 61 11.19 7.62 1.31
CA LEU A 61 12.57 7.64 1.82
C LEU A 61 13.27 8.98 1.54
N GLU A 62 12.96 9.62 0.41
CA GLU A 62 13.42 10.98 0.08
C GLU A 62 12.70 12.04 0.92
N GLY A 63 11.40 11.85 1.13
CA GLY A 63 10.56 12.81 1.84
C GLY A 63 10.68 12.79 3.36
N ILE A 64 11.13 11.67 3.97
CA ILE A 64 11.15 11.46 5.43
C ILE A 64 12.48 10.81 5.83
N GLU A 65 13.44 11.63 6.28
CA GLU A 65 14.82 11.19 6.56
C GLU A 65 14.96 10.12 7.64
N THR A 66 14.07 10.13 8.64
CA THR A 66 14.12 9.21 9.79
C THR A 66 13.32 7.93 9.61
N LEU A 67 12.71 7.73 8.44
CA LEU A 67 11.80 6.61 8.18
C LEU A 67 12.55 5.28 8.10
N GLN A 68 12.11 4.29 8.87
CA GLN A 68 12.42 2.88 8.66
C GLN A 68 11.34 2.27 7.76
N TYR A 69 11.71 1.80 6.59
CA TYR A 69 10.78 1.32 5.58
C TYR A 69 10.87 -0.19 5.40
N VAL A 70 9.72 -0.83 5.33
CA VAL A 70 9.57 -2.25 5.01
C VAL A 70 8.59 -2.40 3.87
N GLY A 71 9.04 -2.90 2.72
CA GLY A 71 8.17 -3.26 1.59
C GLY A 71 7.95 -4.76 1.52
N VAL A 72 6.73 -5.18 1.21
CA VAL A 72 6.43 -6.57 0.86
C VAL A 72 5.82 -6.65 -0.53
N ASP A 73 6.20 -7.65 -1.30
CA ASP A 73 5.61 -7.94 -2.61
C ASP A 73 5.69 -9.44 -2.91
N TYR A 74 4.71 -10.01 -3.61
CA TYR A 74 4.74 -11.44 -3.93
C TYR A 74 5.67 -11.77 -5.11
N SER A 75 6.05 -10.78 -5.91
CA SER A 75 6.93 -10.94 -7.06
C SER A 75 8.41 -10.77 -6.68
N PRO A 76 9.25 -11.81 -6.82
CA PRO A 76 10.68 -11.67 -6.60
C PRO A 76 11.33 -10.64 -7.54
N GLU A 77 10.81 -10.45 -8.76
CA GLU A 77 11.33 -9.45 -9.69
C GLU A 77 10.95 -8.01 -9.28
N MET A 78 9.75 -7.80 -8.73
CA MET A 78 9.39 -6.51 -8.12
C MET A 78 10.29 -6.18 -6.94
N VAL A 79 10.50 -7.14 -6.04
CA VAL A 79 11.40 -7.00 -4.89
C VAL A 79 12.82 -6.66 -5.34
N ARG A 80 13.36 -7.36 -6.35
CA ARG A 80 14.69 -7.09 -6.90
C ARG A 80 14.80 -5.65 -7.44
N VAL A 81 13.85 -5.23 -8.28
CA VAL A 81 13.85 -3.87 -8.84
C VAL A 81 13.70 -2.81 -7.76
N ALA A 82 12.86 -3.05 -6.75
CA ALA A 82 12.71 -2.16 -5.61
C ALA A 82 14.01 -2.00 -4.81
N GLN A 83 14.71 -3.10 -4.54
CA GLN A 83 16.02 -3.09 -3.86
C GLN A 83 17.08 -2.32 -4.65
N GLU A 84 17.12 -2.50 -5.97
CA GLU A 84 18.02 -1.75 -6.86
C GLU A 84 17.69 -0.26 -6.86
N ALA A 85 16.39 0.10 -6.95
CA ALA A 85 15.93 1.48 -6.94
C ALA A 85 16.26 2.20 -5.62
N THR A 86 16.19 1.49 -4.50
CA THR A 86 16.40 2.06 -3.16
C THR A 86 17.78 1.78 -2.58
N VAL A 87 18.77 1.41 -3.40
CA VAL A 87 20.11 0.99 -2.94
C VAL A 87 20.80 2.03 -2.04
N ASN A 88 20.56 3.32 -2.25
CA ASN A 88 21.11 4.41 -1.44
C ASN A 88 20.47 4.51 -0.03
N TYR A 89 19.43 3.74 0.25
CA TYR A 89 18.67 3.72 1.50
C TYR A 89 18.71 2.36 2.21
N GLN A 90 19.64 1.47 1.84
CA GLN A 90 19.73 0.10 2.35
C GLN A 90 19.96 -0.02 3.87
N ASP A 91 20.39 1.04 4.52
CA ASP A 91 20.53 1.14 5.98
C ASP A 91 19.17 1.21 6.70
N ARG A 92 18.15 1.74 6.05
CA ARG A 92 16.81 1.98 6.60
C ARG A 92 15.65 1.46 5.73
N CYS A 93 15.93 0.65 4.70
CA CYS A 93 14.96 0.07 3.79
C CYS A 93 15.16 -1.44 3.67
N ARG A 94 14.06 -2.21 3.77
CA ARG A 94 14.04 -3.67 3.62
C ARG A 94 12.87 -4.08 2.75
N PHE A 95 13.07 -5.12 1.93
CA PHE A 95 12.02 -5.75 1.14
C PHE A 95 11.97 -7.25 1.40
N TYR A 96 10.74 -7.80 1.43
CA TYR A 96 10.49 -9.23 1.60
C TYR A 96 9.55 -9.73 0.49
N CYS A 97 9.83 -10.94 0.00
CA CYS A 97 8.96 -11.61 -0.96
C CYS A 97 7.84 -12.33 -0.18
N VAL A 98 6.61 -11.80 -0.26
CA VAL A 98 5.48 -12.27 0.56
C VAL A 98 4.19 -12.20 -0.26
N ASP A 99 3.41 -13.28 -0.26
CA ASP A 99 2.06 -13.31 -0.84
C ASP A 99 1.01 -12.94 0.23
N LEU A 100 0.31 -11.82 0.03
CA LEU A 100 -0.70 -11.31 0.98
C LEU A 100 -1.93 -12.22 1.12
N ARG A 101 -2.10 -13.24 0.27
CA ARG A 101 -3.16 -14.25 0.38
C ARG A 101 -2.81 -15.40 1.32
N GLU A 102 -1.54 -15.56 1.66
CA GLU A 102 -1.10 -16.55 2.62
C GLU A 102 -1.49 -16.13 4.05
N ASP A 103 -1.93 -17.09 4.86
CA ASP A 103 -2.31 -16.78 6.25
C ASP A 103 -1.15 -16.23 7.08
N ALA A 104 0.08 -16.65 6.78
CA ALA A 104 1.27 -16.25 7.50
C ALA A 104 1.97 -15.00 6.92
N TRP A 105 1.34 -14.28 5.96
CA TRP A 105 2.00 -13.18 5.25
C TRP A 105 2.61 -12.11 6.15
N ALA A 106 2.01 -11.88 7.28
CA ALA A 106 2.46 -10.88 8.23
C ALA A 106 3.50 -11.40 9.23
N ASP A 107 3.77 -12.71 9.28
CA ASP A 107 4.71 -13.29 10.24
C ASP A 107 6.14 -12.80 9.98
N GLY A 108 6.84 -12.45 11.05
CA GLY A 108 8.20 -11.89 10.97
C GLY A 108 8.29 -10.41 10.55
N LEU A 109 7.19 -9.77 10.13
CA LEU A 109 7.18 -8.32 9.89
C LEU A 109 7.10 -7.55 11.22
N PRO A 110 7.58 -6.29 11.25
CA PRO A 110 7.49 -5.44 12.43
C PRO A 110 6.05 -5.32 12.96
N THR A 111 5.93 -5.16 14.26
CA THR A 111 4.68 -4.83 14.96
C THR A 111 4.80 -3.47 15.63
N ASN A 112 3.68 -2.89 16.04
CA ASN A 112 3.64 -1.57 16.68
C ASN A 112 4.21 -0.48 15.75
N VAL A 113 3.88 -0.59 14.44
CA VAL A 113 4.36 0.31 13.40
C VAL A 113 3.52 1.59 13.31
N ASP A 114 4.11 2.65 12.77
CA ASP A 114 3.50 3.99 12.67
C ASP A 114 2.49 4.08 11.54
N ALA A 115 2.79 3.42 10.41
CA ALA A 115 1.86 3.34 9.30
C ALA A 115 1.96 2.02 8.55
N ILE A 116 0.82 1.59 7.98
CA ILE A 116 0.74 0.54 6.95
C ILE A 116 0.02 1.14 5.76
N ILE A 117 0.65 1.06 4.61
CA ILE A 117 0.16 1.67 3.38
C ILE A 117 0.10 0.66 2.24
N SER A 118 -0.77 0.92 1.28
CA SER A 118 -0.82 0.19 0.01
C SER A 118 -1.16 1.16 -1.12
N ASN A 119 -0.71 0.85 -2.34
CA ASN A 119 -0.98 1.70 -3.49
C ASN A 119 -1.20 0.89 -4.77
N MET A 120 -2.44 0.93 -5.31
CA MET A 120 -2.86 0.27 -6.54
C MET A 120 -2.50 -1.23 -6.57
N ALA A 121 -2.87 -1.97 -5.53
CA ALA A 121 -2.37 -3.32 -5.37
C ALA A 121 -3.39 -4.33 -4.83
N LEU A 122 -4.19 -3.97 -3.84
CA LEU A 122 -5.05 -4.95 -3.17
C LEU A 122 -6.18 -5.48 -4.06
N HIS A 123 -6.58 -4.74 -5.11
CA HIS A 123 -7.51 -5.25 -6.12
C HIS A 123 -6.97 -6.47 -6.90
N ASP A 124 -5.65 -6.63 -7.00
CA ASP A 124 -5.01 -7.78 -7.64
C ASP A 124 -5.10 -9.07 -6.79
N LEU A 125 -5.61 -8.99 -5.55
CA LEU A 125 -5.95 -10.16 -4.73
C LEU A 125 -7.21 -10.89 -5.24
N GLU A 126 -7.94 -10.31 -6.18
CA GLU A 126 -9.07 -10.86 -6.93
C GLU A 126 -10.36 -11.07 -6.11
N GLU A 127 -10.27 -11.33 -4.79
CA GLU A 127 -11.41 -11.53 -3.90
C GLU A 127 -11.35 -10.61 -2.68
N LEU A 128 -12.45 -9.96 -2.34
CA LEU A 128 -12.54 -9.01 -1.21
C LEU A 128 -12.21 -9.66 0.14
N LYS A 129 -12.46 -10.95 0.33
CA LYS A 129 -12.08 -11.66 1.57
C LYS A 129 -10.59 -11.57 1.89
N PHE A 130 -9.72 -11.54 0.86
CA PHE A 130 -8.28 -11.33 1.06
C PHE A 130 -7.98 -9.88 1.45
N VAL A 131 -8.67 -8.91 0.85
CA VAL A 131 -8.56 -7.50 1.22
C VAL A 131 -8.98 -7.28 2.68
N GLU A 132 -10.09 -7.88 3.10
CA GLU A 132 -10.54 -7.86 4.51
C GLU A 132 -9.49 -8.47 5.46
N THR A 133 -8.92 -9.62 5.09
CA THR A 133 -7.86 -10.25 5.88
C THR A 133 -6.61 -9.35 5.98
N VAL A 134 -6.24 -8.67 4.90
CA VAL A 134 -5.14 -7.70 4.90
C VAL A 134 -5.44 -6.55 5.84
N TYR A 135 -6.65 -5.97 5.80
CA TYR A 135 -7.07 -4.89 6.70
C TYR A 135 -7.01 -5.33 8.17
N GLN A 136 -7.57 -6.51 8.48
CA GLN A 136 -7.58 -7.07 9.83
C GLN A 136 -6.16 -7.28 10.39
N LYS A 137 -5.26 -7.87 9.61
CA LYS A 137 -3.88 -8.12 10.02
C LYS A 137 -3.08 -6.81 10.13
N SER A 138 -3.37 -5.83 9.29
CA SER A 138 -2.78 -4.49 9.38
C SER A 138 -3.20 -3.79 10.68
N ALA A 139 -4.48 -3.85 11.06
CA ALA A 139 -4.96 -3.30 12.32
C ALA A 139 -4.23 -3.88 13.54
N GLN A 140 -3.90 -5.17 13.51
CA GLN A 140 -3.17 -5.85 14.60
C GLN A 140 -1.69 -5.45 14.68
N ARG A 141 -1.10 -4.88 13.62
CA ARG A 141 0.32 -4.50 13.57
C ARG A 141 0.57 -3.03 13.82
N LEU A 142 -0.43 -2.20 13.65
CA LEU A 142 -0.35 -0.78 13.92
C LEU A 142 -0.29 -0.50 15.43
N LYS A 143 0.47 0.52 15.83
CA LYS A 143 0.40 1.09 17.17
C LYS A 143 -0.93 1.85 17.36
N PRO A 144 -1.38 2.11 18.61
CA PRO A 144 -2.46 3.05 18.86
C PRO A 144 -2.16 4.42 18.19
N GLY A 145 -3.13 4.96 17.45
CA GLY A 145 -2.97 6.16 16.64
C GLY A 145 -2.19 5.96 15.33
N GLY A 146 -1.73 4.74 15.02
CA GLY A 146 -1.05 4.42 13.76
C GLY A 146 -1.98 4.50 12.55
N LEU A 147 -1.43 4.91 11.42
CA LEU A 147 -2.15 5.14 10.16
C LEU A 147 -2.25 3.85 9.34
N PHE A 148 -3.47 3.48 8.92
CA PHE A 148 -3.69 2.63 7.76
C PHE A 148 -4.13 3.50 6.59
N LEU A 149 -3.52 3.27 5.40
CA LEU A 149 -3.86 4.00 4.19
C LEU A 149 -3.81 3.07 2.98
N ASN A 150 -4.91 3.02 2.23
CA ASN A 150 -4.99 2.26 0.97
C ASN A 150 -5.41 3.19 -0.17
N ALA A 151 -4.48 3.49 -1.07
CA ALA A 151 -4.76 4.19 -2.31
C ALA A 151 -5.04 3.16 -3.40
N GLU A 152 -6.31 2.99 -3.79
CA GLU A 152 -6.75 1.82 -4.55
C GLU A 152 -7.56 2.17 -5.80
N LEU A 153 -7.48 1.32 -6.82
CA LEU A 153 -8.44 1.33 -7.91
C LEU A 153 -9.81 0.88 -7.39
N VAL A 154 -10.78 1.75 -7.50
CA VAL A 154 -12.13 1.52 -6.98
C VAL A 154 -13.16 1.35 -8.09
N VAL A 155 -14.32 0.80 -7.75
CA VAL A 155 -15.49 0.82 -8.62
C VAL A 155 -16.09 2.23 -8.56
N GLU A 156 -16.31 2.85 -9.71
CA GLU A 156 -16.87 4.19 -9.82
C GLU A 156 -18.27 4.28 -9.18
N VAL A 157 -18.60 5.43 -8.62
CA VAL A 157 -19.82 5.64 -7.81
C VAL A 157 -21.10 5.39 -8.60
N ASP A 158 -21.12 5.74 -9.89
CA ASP A 158 -22.26 5.59 -10.80
C ASP A 158 -22.35 4.20 -11.47
N SER A 159 -21.38 3.33 -11.19
CA SER A 159 -21.41 1.93 -11.64
C SER A 159 -22.60 1.18 -11.04
N GLU A 160 -23.27 0.37 -11.86
CA GLU A 160 -24.31 -0.59 -11.38
C GLU A 160 -23.72 -1.71 -10.51
N LYS A 161 -22.40 -1.94 -10.60
CA LYS A 161 -21.70 -2.92 -9.77
C LYS A 161 -21.20 -2.25 -8.49
N ASP A 162 -21.29 -2.96 -7.38
CA ASP A 162 -20.64 -2.56 -6.13
C ASP A 162 -19.21 -3.14 -6.01
N VAL A 163 -18.98 -4.26 -6.70
CA VAL A 163 -17.71 -5.01 -6.72
C VAL A 163 -17.41 -5.45 -8.16
N ASP A 164 -16.13 -5.36 -8.54
CA ASP A 164 -15.61 -5.86 -9.81
C ASP A 164 -14.24 -6.53 -9.61
N GLY A 165 -14.25 -7.86 -9.49
CA GLY A 165 -13.07 -8.61 -9.06
C GLY A 165 -12.66 -8.25 -7.64
N GLY A 166 -11.40 -7.84 -7.46
CA GLY A 166 -10.89 -7.36 -6.16
C GLY A 166 -11.13 -5.87 -5.89
N LYS A 167 -11.84 -5.14 -6.79
CA LYS A 167 -12.21 -3.73 -6.58
C LYS A 167 -13.58 -3.64 -5.93
N ALA A 168 -13.72 -2.66 -5.03
CA ALA A 168 -14.99 -2.29 -4.42
C ALA A 168 -15.22 -0.78 -4.53
N LYS A 169 -16.45 -0.31 -4.27
CA LYS A 169 -16.74 1.12 -4.09
C LYS A 169 -16.04 1.64 -2.84
N VAL A 170 -15.72 2.93 -2.83
CA VAL A 170 -15.12 3.62 -1.67
C VAL A 170 -15.87 3.31 -0.37
N GLY A 171 -17.22 3.33 -0.40
CA GLY A 171 -18.05 3.05 0.78
C GLY A 171 -17.76 1.69 1.43
N TRP A 172 -17.50 0.65 0.65
CA TRP A 172 -17.12 -0.66 1.17
C TRP A 172 -15.81 -0.61 1.98
N HIS A 173 -14.78 0.10 1.46
CA HIS A 173 -13.50 0.25 2.16
C HIS A 173 -13.66 1.02 3.48
N LEU A 174 -14.47 2.09 3.48
CA LEU A 174 -14.73 2.88 4.70
C LEU A 174 -15.47 2.04 5.75
N GLU A 175 -16.47 1.26 5.32
CA GLU A 175 -17.21 0.36 6.22
C GLU A 175 -16.30 -0.73 6.80
N ALA A 176 -15.47 -1.37 5.97
CA ALA A 176 -14.52 -2.39 6.41
C ALA A 176 -13.53 -1.86 7.48
N LEU A 177 -12.99 -0.65 7.29
CA LEU A 177 -12.12 -0.01 8.27
C LEU A 177 -12.87 0.32 9.57
N THR A 178 -14.11 0.83 9.48
CA THR A 178 -14.93 1.15 10.64
C THR A 178 -15.25 -0.10 11.48
N GLN A 179 -15.52 -1.24 10.84
CA GLN A 179 -15.78 -2.53 11.49
C GLN A 179 -14.55 -3.09 12.22
N LEU A 180 -13.35 -2.64 11.87
CA LEU A 180 -12.08 -3.01 12.49
C LEU A 180 -11.59 -2.02 13.55
N ASP A 181 -12.49 -1.19 14.09
CA ASP A 181 -12.23 -0.19 15.12
C ASP A 181 -11.18 0.87 14.70
N PHE A 182 -11.09 1.19 13.40
CA PHE A 182 -10.36 2.38 12.99
C PHE A 182 -11.17 3.63 13.26
N GLU A 183 -10.51 4.67 13.76
CA GLU A 183 -11.08 6.00 13.98
C GLU A 183 -10.73 6.94 12.82
N ARG A 184 -11.49 8.04 12.68
CA ARG A 184 -11.26 9.07 11.63
C ARG A 184 -11.13 8.44 10.25
N VAL A 185 -12.00 7.45 9.97
CA VAL A 185 -12.07 6.78 8.68
C VAL A 185 -12.59 7.77 7.63
N ASP A 186 -11.83 7.95 6.54
CA ASP A 186 -12.16 8.93 5.50
C ASP A 186 -11.63 8.50 4.13
N CYS A 187 -12.24 9.04 3.08
CA CYS A 187 -11.69 9.06 1.72
C CYS A 187 -11.03 10.43 1.50
N SER A 188 -9.72 10.49 1.65
CA SER A 188 -8.96 11.74 1.72
C SER A 188 -8.55 12.31 0.35
N LEU A 189 -8.60 11.50 -0.70
CA LEU A 189 -8.38 11.90 -2.10
C LEU A 189 -9.14 10.95 -3.04
N ASP A 190 -9.88 11.49 -4.01
CA ASP A 190 -10.71 10.70 -4.92
C ASP A 190 -10.64 11.24 -6.36
N PHE A 191 -10.19 10.40 -7.29
CA PHE A 191 -10.18 10.64 -8.74
C PHE A 191 -11.31 9.88 -9.46
N GLY A 192 -12.31 9.35 -8.72
CA GLY A 192 -13.44 8.58 -9.24
C GLY A 192 -13.13 7.08 -9.41
N HIS A 193 -12.07 6.74 -10.15
CA HIS A 193 -11.61 5.36 -10.38
C HIS A 193 -10.40 4.96 -9.52
N TYR A 194 -9.82 5.91 -8.82
CA TYR A 194 -8.64 5.74 -7.96
C TYR A 194 -8.78 6.64 -6.74
N ALA A 195 -8.89 6.06 -5.57
CA ALA A 195 -9.20 6.77 -4.34
C ALA A 195 -8.27 6.36 -3.19
N CYS A 196 -8.03 7.28 -2.28
CA CYS A 196 -7.26 7.08 -1.06
C CYS A 196 -8.19 7.00 0.14
N VAL A 197 -8.32 5.80 0.73
CA VAL A 197 -9.04 5.59 1.97
C VAL A 197 -8.05 5.41 3.12
N LEU A 198 -8.37 5.95 4.27
CA LEU A 198 -7.51 5.87 5.45
C LEU A 198 -8.32 5.75 6.75
N GLY A 199 -7.63 5.33 7.79
CA GLY A 199 -8.14 5.31 9.16
C GLY A 199 -6.97 5.21 10.14
N TYR A 200 -7.22 5.54 11.38
CA TYR A 200 -6.22 5.52 12.45
C TYR A 200 -6.60 4.46 13.48
N ARG A 201 -5.64 3.66 13.91
CA ARG A 201 -5.86 2.60 14.90
C ARG A 201 -6.26 3.21 16.26
N SER A 202 -7.38 2.78 16.81
CA SER A 202 -7.83 3.16 18.15
C SER A 202 -6.90 2.69 19.26
#